data_5afc35776b9169e7b16e0b2c47b87c74
#
_entry.id   5afc35776b9169e7b16e0b2c47b87c74
#
_cell.length_a   1.000
_cell.length_b   1.000
_cell.length_c   1.000
_cell.angle_alpha   90.00
_cell.angle_beta   90.00
_cell.angle_gamma   90.00
#
_symmetry.space_group_name_H-M   'P 1'
#
loop_
_entity.id
_entity.type
_entity.pdbx_description
1 polymer ?
#
loop_
_entity_poly.entity_id
_entity_poly.type
_entity_poly.pdbx_seq_one_letter_code
_entity_poly.pdbx_strand_id
1 'polypeptide(L)'
;MRVLLHVGTHKTGSTALQRFLHSHSATLLEHGVLYPLPFKDGSHAHVLEDYLQPEQLPHRYPNTAFMSQIAGVIKDASPKPQVMIVSSEELGLHLMHADRAQQLCEDLAALPGVDSLEVIVYLRFPVSAFATSIVQQALKKKNSLEYLRYHGLPHLDYGAYLAHWRRAR
;
A
#
# COMPACT_ATOMS: atom_id res chain seq x y z
N MET A 1 -8.02 15.93 -8.96
CA MET A 1 -6.76 15.38 -8.35
C MET A 1 -6.54 13.96 -8.81
N ARG A 2 -5.31 13.60 -9.20
CA ARG A 2 -4.92 12.22 -9.55
C ARG A 2 -4.50 11.44 -8.31
N VAL A 3 -4.96 10.21 -8.15
CA VAL A 3 -4.50 9.29 -7.09
C VAL A 3 -3.49 8.31 -7.66
N LEU A 4 -2.33 8.17 -6.99
CA LEU A 4 -1.32 7.16 -7.29
C LEU A 4 -1.34 6.13 -6.14
N LEU A 5 -1.87 4.95 -6.40
CA LEU A 5 -1.84 3.83 -5.47
C LEU A 5 -0.57 3.00 -5.72
N HIS A 6 0.46 3.23 -4.89
CA HIS A 6 1.69 2.45 -4.94
C HIS A 6 1.54 1.15 -4.17
N VAL A 7 1.63 0.07 -4.88
CA VAL A 7 1.62 -1.29 -4.34
C VAL A 7 2.95 -1.97 -4.68
N GLY A 8 3.50 -2.70 -3.77
CA GLY A 8 4.77 -3.38 -3.98
C GLY A 8 4.72 -4.80 -3.46
N THR A 9 5.58 -5.65 -4.01
CA THR A 9 5.93 -6.90 -3.34
C THR A 9 6.96 -6.58 -2.25
N HIS A 10 7.05 -7.44 -1.22
CA HIS A 10 8.06 -7.24 -0.18
C HIS A 10 9.47 -7.15 -0.77
N LYS A 11 10.31 -6.33 -0.15
CA LYS A 11 11.73 -6.15 -0.50
C LYS A 11 11.98 -5.43 -1.84
N THR A 12 11.05 -4.61 -2.27
CA THR A 12 11.19 -3.75 -3.46
C THR A 12 11.73 -2.35 -3.16
N GLY A 13 12.04 -2.05 -1.89
CA GLY A 13 12.53 -0.74 -1.47
C GLY A 13 11.43 0.26 -1.09
N SER A 14 10.18 -0.18 -0.99
CA SER A 14 9.01 0.64 -0.62
C SER A 14 9.23 1.43 0.68
N THR A 15 9.87 0.83 1.69
CA THR A 15 10.16 1.52 2.97
C THR A 15 10.98 2.80 2.79
N ALA A 16 11.96 2.82 1.87
CA ALA A 16 12.75 4.03 1.62
C ALA A 16 11.90 5.13 0.97
N LEU A 17 11.06 4.75 -0.01
CA LEU A 17 10.12 5.66 -0.65
C LEU A 17 9.10 6.21 0.37
N GLN A 18 8.50 5.34 1.17
CA GLN A 18 7.49 5.70 2.17
C GLN A 18 8.05 6.66 3.23
N ARG A 19 9.26 6.39 3.74
CA ARG A 19 9.95 7.28 4.68
C ARG A 19 10.26 8.65 4.06
N PHE A 20 10.70 8.66 2.81
CA PHE A 20 10.94 9.91 2.08
C PHE A 20 9.64 10.72 1.95
N LEU A 21 8.55 10.10 1.47
CA LEU A 21 7.25 10.75 1.31
C LEU A 21 6.73 11.29 2.65
N HIS A 22 6.88 10.52 3.72
CA HIS A 22 6.46 10.93 5.07
C HIS A 22 7.30 12.10 5.59
N SER A 23 8.64 12.01 5.49
CA SER A 23 9.55 13.04 6.01
C SER A 23 9.41 14.38 5.28
N HIS A 24 8.96 14.35 4.02
CA HIS A 24 8.83 15.54 3.18
C HIS A 24 7.37 15.91 2.88
N SER A 25 6.41 15.35 3.64
CA SER A 25 4.98 15.51 3.34
C SER A 25 4.52 16.98 3.29
N ALA A 26 5.05 17.84 4.14
CA ALA A 26 4.75 19.27 4.12
C ALA A 26 5.26 19.95 2.85
N THR A 27 6.53 19.73 2.50
CA THR A 27 7.13 20.29 1.27
C THR A 27 6.45 19.72 0.02
N LEU A 28 6.11 18.44 0.02
CA LEU A 28 5.36 17.81 -1.08
C LEU A 28 4.00 18.48 -1.27
N LEU A 29 3.30 18.81 -0.18
CA LEU A 29 2.02 19.49 -0.27
C LEU A 29 2.16 20.90 -0.85
N GLU A 30 3.20 21.65 -0.51
CA GLU A 30 3.51 22.95 -1.13
C GLU A 30 3.66 22.84 -2.66
N HIS A 31 4.10 21.67 -3.15
CA HIS A 31 4.22 21.36 -4.58
C HIS A 31 3.00 20.61 -5.15
N GLY A 32 1.88 20.60 -4.42
CA GLY A 32 0.63 20.00 -4.89
C GLY A 32 0.57 18.47 -4.78
N VAL A 33 1.46 17.86 -3.99
CA VAL A 33 1.48 16.41 -3.76
C VAL A 33 1.08 16.12 -2.31
N LEU A 34 -0.03 15.44 -2.12
CA LEU A 34 -0.55 15.02 -0.82
C LEU A 34 -0.11 13.59 -0.50
N TYR A 35 0.50 13.38 0.65
CA TYR A 35 0.76 12.07 1.24
C TYR A 35 -0.03 11.96 2.55
N PRO A 36 -1.28 11.46 2.51
CA PRO A 36 -2.21 11.58 3.63
C PRO A 36 -1.94 10.52 4.69
N LEU A 37 -2.04 10.90 5.97
CA LEU A 37 -2.15 10.00 7.13
C LEU A 37 -1.19 8.79 7.12
N PRO A 38 0.10 8.97 6.84
CA PRO A 38 1.01 7.85 6.90
C PRO A 38 1.17 7.38 8.36
N PHE A 39 1.40 6.09 8.53
CA PHE A 39 1.74 5.52 9.82
C PHE A 39 3.12 6.03 10.30
N LYS A 40 3.49 5.73 11.55
CA LYS A 40 4.78 6.16 12.14
C LYS A 40 6.01 5.70 11.34
N ASP A 41 5.90 4.61 10.60
CA ASP A 41 6.94 4.10 9.68
C ASP A 41 6.90 4.73 8.29
N GLY A 42 5.92 5.61 8.05
CA GLY A 42 5.70 6.28 6.77
C GLY A 42 4.83 5.50 5.79
N SER A 43 4.36 4.29 6.13
CA SER A 43 3.51 3.47 5.25
C SER A 43 2.02 3.67 5.53
N HIS A 44 1.18 3.21 4.60
CA HIS A 44 -0.25 3.04 4.81
C HIS A 44 -0.63 1.56 5.08
N ALA A 45 0.37 0.71 5.33
CA ALA A 45 0.20 -0.73 5.39
C ALA A 45 -0.90 -1.14 6.39
N HIS A 46 -0.73 -0.80 7.65
CA HIS A 46 -1.66 -1.24 8.70
C HIS A 46 -3.06 -0.68 8.55
N VAL A 47 -3.19 0.56 8.10
CA VAL A 47 -4.50 1.20 7.94
C VAL A 47 -5.27 0.57 6.78
N LEU A 48 -4.57 0.25 5.69
CA LEU A 48 -5.17 -0.43 4.54
C LEU A 48 -5.43 -1.91 4.83
N GLU A 49 -4.60 -2.55 5.62
CA GLU A 49 -4.80 -3.92 6.08
C GLU A 49 -6.09 -4.02 6.93
N ASP A 50 -6.25 -3.16 7.92
CA ASP A 50 -7.46 -3.08 8.75
C ASP A 50 -8.71 -2.74 7.91
N TYR A 51 -8.57 -1.86 6.92
CA TYR A 51 -9.65 -1.50 6.00
C TYR A 51 -10.10 -2.69 5.13
N LEU A 52 -9.17 -3.51 4.67
CA LEU A 52 -9.45 -4.62 3.75
C LEU A 52 -9.81 -5.93 4.45
N GLN A 53 -9.43 -6.10 5.73
CA GLN A 53 -9.64 -7.32 6.50
C GLN A 53 -10.28 -7.03 7.87
N PRO A 54 -11.46 -6.43 7.92
CA PRO A 54 -12.10 -6.04 9.18
C PRO A 54 -12.38 -7.21 10.13
N GLU A 55 -12.50 -8.42 9.58
CA GLU A 55 -12.91 -9.61 10.33
C GLU A 55 -11.74 -10.36 10.97
N GLN A 56 -10.51 -10.10 10.53
CA GLN A 56 -9.33 -10.91 10.92
C GLN A 56 -8.42 -10.23 11.95
N LEU A 57 -8.52 -8.92 12.07
CA LEU A 57 -7.66 -8.15 12.97
C LEU A 57 -8.48 -7.50 14.08
N PRO A 58 -8.01 -7.54 15.34
CA PRO A 58 -8.61 -6.71 16.36
C PRO A 58 -8.52 -5.26 15.88
N HIS A 59 -9.67 -4.62 15.73
CA HIS A 59 -9.83 -3.28 15.16
C HIS A 59 -8.90 -2.26 15.84
N ARG A 60 -7.72 -2.09 15.29
CA ARG A 60 -6.81 -1.02 15.70
C ARG A 60 -7.32 0.33 15.18
N TYR A 61 -8.06 0.30 14.07
CA TYR A 61 -8.69 1.48 13.47
C TYR A 61 -10.06 1.07 12.91
N PRO A 62 -11.14 1.84 13.20
CA PRO A 62 -12.44 1.56 12.62
C PRO A 62 -12.34 1.71 11.08
N ASN A 63 -12.75 0.67 10.35
CA ASN A 63 -12.62 0.55 8.89
C ASN A 63 -13.21 1.71 8.10
N THR A 64 -14.31 2.25 8.59
CA THR A 64 -14.98 3.41 7.98
C THR A 64 -14.21 4.72 8.18
N ALA A 65 -13.25 4.76 9.10
CA ALA A 65 -12.52 5.98 9.43
C ALA A 65 -11.48 6.35 8.38
N PHE A 66 -10.84 5.39 7.70
CA PHE A 66 -9.73 5.69 6.80
C PHE A 66 -10.15 6.58 5.63
N MET A 67 -11.19 6.19 4.89
CA MET A 67 -11.65 6.98 3.74
C MET A 67 -12.23 8.34 4.17
N SER A 68 -12.96 8.38 5.28
CA SER A 68 -13.48 9.65 5.81
C SER A 68 -12.37 10.58 6.32
N GLN A 69 -11.33 10.02 6.94
CA GLN A 69 -10.16 10.80 7.36
C GLN A 69 -9.39 11.36 6.16
N ILE A 70 -9.16 10.55 5.11
CA ILE A 70 -8.54 11.04 3.88
C ILE A 70 -9.38 12.15 3.25
N ALA A 71 -10.71 11.98 3.16
CA ALA A 71 -11.60 13.01 2.65
C ALA A 71 -11.50 14.31 3.45
N GLY A 72 -11.37 14.22 4.78
CA GLY A 72 -11.12 15.37 5.66
C GLY A 72 -9.78 16.05 5.33
N VAL A 73 -8.71 15.27 5.21
CA VAL A 73 -7.38 15.81 4.87
C VAL A 73 -7.37 16.48 3.49
N ILE A 74 -8.04 15.90 2.49
CA ILE A 74 -8.20 16.52 1.16
C ILE A 74 -8.94 17.85 1.26
N LYS A 75 -10.01 17.87 2.05
CA LYS A 75 -10.83 19.09 2.26
C LYS A 75 -10.01 20.21 2.89
N ASP A 76 -9.19 19.89 3.89
CA ASP A 76 -8.45 20.87 4.69
C ASP A 76 -7.09 21.23 4.07
N ALA A 77 -6.62 20.49 3.06
CA ALA A 77 -5.34 20.72 2.42
C ALA A 77 -5.25 22.09 1.74
N SER A 78 -4.15 22.81 1.99
CA SER A 78 -3.81 24.08 1.38
C SER A 78 -2.30 24.13 1.12
N PRO A 79 -1.85 24.31 -0.13
CA PRO A 79 -2.65 24.40 -1.37
C PRO A 79 -3.43 23.14 -1.69
N LYS A 80 -4.43 23.26 -2.58
CA LYS A 80 -5.18 22.08 -3.03
C LYS A 80 -4.27 21.12 -3.80
N PRO A 81 -4.25 19.83 -3.43
CA PRO A 81 -3.36 18.88 -4.06
C PRO A 81 -3.82 18.55 -5.50
N GLN A 82 -2.84 18.37 -6.37
CA GLN A 82 -3.03 17.88 -7.74
C GLN A 82 -2.83 16.36 -7.83
N VAL A 83 -1.99 15.82 -6.94
CA VAL A 83 -1.68 14.40 -6.84
C VAL A 83 -1.81 13.96 -5.39
N MET A 84 -2.39 12.79 -5.16
CA MET A 84 -2.37 12.11 -3.88
C MET A 84 -1.64 10.77 -4.03
N ILE A 85 -0.75 10.44 -3.12
CA ILE A 85 -0.04 9.17 -3.11
C ILE A 85 -0.49 8.34 -1.91
N VAL A 86 -0.94 7.12 -2.16
CA VAL A 86 -1.20 6.10 -1.13
C VAL A 86 -0.23 4.95 -1.37
N SER A 87 0.49 4.51 -0.35
CA SER A 87 1.57 3.53 -0.52
C SER A 87 1.51 2.42 0.53
N SER A 88 1.40 1.18 0.09
CA SER A 88 1.45 0.01 0.95
C SER A 88 2.03 -1.20 0.22
N GLU A 89 3.02 -1.84 0.84
CA GLU A 89 3.58 -3.12 0.40
C GLU A 89 2.75 -4.32 0.87
N GLU A 90 2.00 -4.17 1.95
CA GLU A 90 1.13 -5.23 2.48
C GLU A 90 -0.04 -5.54 1.54
N LEU A 91 -0.43 -4.60 0.69
CA LEU A 91 -1.42 -4.83 -0.35
C LEU A 91 -1.01 -5.94 -1.32
N GLY A 92 0.29 -6.20 -1.45
CA GLY A 92 0.81 -7.30 -2.26
C GLY A 92 0.60 -8.68 -1.66
N LEU A 93 0.53 -8.78 -0.33
CA LEU A 93 0.42 -10.04 0.39
C LEU A 93 -1.02 -10.47 0.66
N HIS A 94 -1.85 -9.53 1.03
CA HIS A 94 -3.18 -9.80 1.57
C HIS A 94 -4.28 -9.66 0.52
N LEU A 95 -4.03 -8.94 -0.57
CA LEU A 95 -4.99 -8.76 -1.66
C LEU A 95 -4.90 -9.86 -2.72
N MET A 96 -4.77 -11.10 -2.28
CA MET A 96 -5.02 -12.27 -3.14
C MET A 96 -6.49 -12.38 -3.59
N HIS A 97 -7.36 -11.46 -3.10
CA HIS A 97 -8.77 -11.38 -3.47
C HIS A 97 -8.99 -10.19 -4.40
N ALA A 98 -9.22 -10.49 -5.69
CA ALA A 98 -9.46 -9.47 -6.72
C ALA A 98 -10.55 -8.46 -6.32
N ASP A 99 -11.59 -8.93 -5.65
CA ASP A 99 -12.73 -8.11 -5.22
C ASP A 99 -12.33 -6.99 -4.24
N ARG A 100 -11.37 -7.25 -3.36
CA ARG A 100 -10.90 -6.25 -2.39
C ARG A 100 -9.99 -5.20 -3.01
N ALA A 101 -9.17 -5.59 -3.98
CA ALA A 101 -8.37 -4.65 -4.75
C ALA A 101 -9.26 -3.70 -5.56
N GLN A 102 -10.31 -4.25 -6.16
CA GLN A 102 -11.30 -3.49 -6.89
C GLN A 102 -12.04 -2.51 -5.95
N GLN A 103 -12.54 -3.00 -4.81
CA GLN A 103 -13.23 -2.16 -3.83
C GLN A 103 -12.35 -0.99 -3.35
N LEU A 104 -11.06 -1.24 -3.03
CA LEU A 104 -10.13 -0.19 -2.65
C LEU A 104 -9.96 0.86 -3.75
N CYS A 105 -9.83 0.43 -5.00
CA CYS A 105 -9.71 1.35 -6.13
C CYS A 105 -10.97 2.17 -6.33
N GLU A 106 -12.16 1.56 -6.23
CA GLU A 106 -13.46 2.23 -6.32
C GLU A 106 -13.62 3.27 -5.20
N ASP A 107 -13.31 2.91 -3.95
CA ASP A 107 -13.43 3.82 -2.82
C ASP A 107 -12.44 4.99 -2.88
N LEU A 108 -11.21 4.73 -3.31
CA LEU A 108 -10.23 5.80 -3.55
C LEU A 108 -10.65 6.73 -4.71
N ALA A 109 -11.23 6.17 -5.76
CA ALA A 109 -11.73 6.94 -6.89
C ALA A 109 -12.98 7.77 -6.55
N ALA A 110 -13.77 7.32 -5.57
CA ALA A 110 -14.95 8.02 -5.09
C ALA A 110 -14.64 9.19 -4.12
N LEU A 111 -13.38 9.37 -3.72
CA LEU A 111 -12.99 10.47 -2.83
C LEU A 111 -13.23 11.83 -3.50
N PRO A 112 -13.60 12.87 -2.71
CA PRO A 112 -13.89 14.21 -3.25
C PRO A 112 -12.73 14.78 -4.06
N GLY A 113 -13.00 15.23 -5.29
CA GLY A 113 -12.01 15.89 -6.16
C GLY A 113 -11.01 14.94 -6.82
N VAL A 114 -11.25 13.64 -6.78
CA VAL A 114 -10.47 12.65 -7.52
C VAL A 114 -11.00 12.54 -8.95
N ASP A 115 -10.11 12.73 -9.93
CA ASP A 115 -10.42 12.67 -11.37
C ASP A 115 -9.92 11.36 -12.01
N SER A 116 -8.84 10.79 -11.44
CA SER A 116 -8.24 9.56 -11.94
C SER A 116 -7.48 8.81 -10.86
N LEU A 117 -7.39 7.49 -11.01
CA LEU A 117 -6.60 6.61 -10.16
C LEU A 117 -5.66 5.77 -11.04
N GLU A 118 -4.40 5.72 -10.63
CA GLU A 118 -3.38 4.89 -11.26
C GLU A 118 -2.75 3.97 -10.24
N VAL A 119 -2.58 2.70 -10.58
CA VAL A 119 -1.88 1.72 -9.74
C VAL A 119 -0.44 1.59 -10.21
N ILE A 120 0.51 1.86 -9.31
CA ILE A 120 1.94 1.71 -9.55
C ILE A 120 2.43 0.47 -8.82
N VAL A 121 2.96 -0.49 -9.56
CA VAL A 121 3.42 -1.76 -9.01
C VAL A 121 4.95 -1.79 -9.01
N TYR A 122 5.55 -1.93 -7.83
CA TYR A 122 6.98 -2.18 -7.70
C TYR A 122 7.23 -3.68 -7.61
N LEU A 123 7.99 -4.20 -8.58
CA LEU A 123 8.41 -5.59 -8.64
C LEU A 123 9.93 -5.69 -8.48
N ARG A 124 10.38 -6.80 -7.94
CA ARG A 124 11.80 -7.14 -7.85
C ARG A 124 12.02 -8.50 -8.50
N PHE A 125 13.20 -8.70 -9.08
CA PHE A 125 13.55 -9.99 -9.66
C PHE A 125 13.29 -11.13 -8.65
N PRO A 126 12.49 -12.15 -8.99
CA PRO A 126 11.92 -13.10 -8.01
C PRO A 126 12.98 -13.80 -7.16
N VAL A 127 14.07 -14.28 -7.79
CA VAL A 127 15.15 -15.00 -7.08
C VAL A 127 15.83 -14.10 -6.05
N SER A 128 16.08 -12.82 -6.36
CA SER A 128 16.70 -11.89 -5.43
C SER A 128 15.75 -11.47 -4.29
N ALA A 129 14.45 -11.36 -4.57
CA ALA A 129 13.44 -11.09 -3.56
C ALA A 129 13.33 -12.25 -2.58
N PHE A 130 13.31 -13.48 -3.10
CA PHE A 130 13.28 -14.71 -2.33
C PHE A 130 14.53 -14.85 -1.43
N ALA A 131 15.74 -14.74 -1.99
CA ALA A 131 16.98 -14.83 -1.23
C ALA A 131 17.05 -13.77 -0.11
N THR A 132 16.68 -12.52 -0.40
CA THR A 132 16.65 -11.45 0.60
C THR A 132 15.65 -11.73 1.72
N SER A 133 14.49 -12.27 1.38
CA SER A 133 13.45 -12.64 2.36
C SER A 133 13.93 -13.77 3.28
N ILE A 134 14.58 -14.80 2.73
CA ILE A 134 15.18 -15.90 3.51
C ILE A 134 16.20 -15.36 4.51
N VAL A 135 17.19 -14.61 4.03
CA VAL A 135 18.26 -14.09 4.88
C VAL A 135 17.67 -13.22 6.00
N GLN A 136 16.73 -12.34 5.68
CA GLN A 136 16.13 -11.48 6.69
C GLN A 136 15.31 -12.24 7.74
N GLN A 137 14.58 -13.29 7.34
CA GLN A 137 13.83 -14.11 8.27
C GLN A 137 14.73 -14.99 9.11
N ALA A 138 15.78 -15.55 8.54
CA ALA A 138 16.80 -16.29 9.28
C ALA A 138 17.44 -15.43 10.37
N LEU A 139 17.76 -14.17 10.06
CA LEU A 139 18.31 -13.22 11.03
C LEU A 139 17.32 -12.78 12.11
N LYS A 140 16.04 -12.64 11.78
CA LYS A 140 15.01 -12.12 12.71
C LYS A 140 14.34 -13.19 13.56
N LYS A 141 14.00 -14.35 13.00
CA LYS A 141 13.05 -15.31 13.63
C LYS A 141 13.55 -16.73 13.81
N LYS A 142 14.76 -17.08 13.42
CA LYS A 142 15.33 -18.44 13.51
C LYS A 142 14.55 -19.58 12.77
N ASN A 143 13.38 -19.32 12.18
CA ASN A 143 12.48 -20.27 11.51
C ASN A 143 12.27 -19.94 10.04
N SER A 144 13.34 -19.87 9.26
CA SER A 144 13.31 -19.46 7.85
C SER A 144 12.50 -20.38 6.92
N LEU A 145 12.51 -21.69 7.18
CA LEU A 145 11.84 -22.67 6.30
C LEU A 145 10.31 -22.66 6.45
N GLU A 146 9.80 -22.48 7.66
CA GLU A 146 8.37 -22.43 7.92
C GLU A 146 7.74 -21.14 7.34
N TYR A 147 8.44 -20.02 7.49
CA TYR A 147 8.03 -18.77 6.86
C TYR A 147 7.97 -18.88 5.34
N LEU A 148 8.91 -19.59 4.72
CA LEU A 148 8.96 -19.78 3.27
C LEU A 148 7.81 -20.64 2.74
N ARG A 149 7.37 -21.66 3.51
CA ARG A 149 6.21 -22.46 3.13
C ARG A 149 4.93 -21.65 3.10
N TYR A 150 4.76 -20.71 4.04
CA TYR A 150 3.53 -19.92 4.17
C TYR A 150 3.55 -18.64 3.33
N HIS A 151 4.70 -18.00 3.13
CA HIS A 151 4.80 -16.67 2.57
C HIS A 151 5.69 -16.57 1.33
N GLY A 152 6.45 -17.59 1.00
CA GLY A 152 7.53 -17.47 0.03
C GLY A 152 7.13 -17.65 -1.43
N LEU A 153 6.41 -18.71 -1.76
CA LEU A 153 6.21 -19.11 -3.16
C LEU A 153 5.05 -18.39 -3.88
N PRO A 154 3.88 -18.19 -3.25
CA PRO A 154 2.78 -17.50 -3.92
C PRO A 154 3.09 -16.07 -4.33
N HIS A 155 3.99 -15.39 -3.60
CA HIS A 155 4.38 -14.00 -3.86
C HIS A 155 5.34 -13.83 -5.04
N LEU A 156 5.80 -14.91 -5.63
CA LEU A 156 6.68 -14.91 -6.80
C LEU A 156 5.89 -15.05 -8.12
N ASP A 157 4.61 -15.36 -8.05
CA ASP A 157 3.74 -15.36 -9.23
C ASP A 157 3.28 -13.93 -9.55
N TYR A 158 4.17 -13.17 -10.18
CA TYR A 158 3.87 -11.82 -10.61
C TYR A 158 2.80 -11.76 -11.70
N GLY A 159 2.58 -12.84 -12.43
CA GLY A 159 1.50 -12.94 -13.42
C GLY A 159 0.13 -12.87 -12.75
N ALA A 160 -0.11 -13.73 -11.76
CA ALA A 160 -1.31 -13.72 -10.95
C ALA A 160 -1.48 -12.39 -10.21
N TYR A 161 -0.41 -11.90 -9.58
CA TYR A 161 -0.41 -10.63 -8.86
C TYR A 161 -0.82 -9.43 -9.74
N LEU A 162 -0.23 -9.30 -10.92
CA LEU A 162 -0.57 -8.22 -11.85
C LEU A 162 -1.98 -8.37 -12.43
N ALA A 163 -2.49 -9.61 -12.58
CA ALA A 163 -3.83 -9.84 -13.06
C ALA A 163 -4.90 -9.28 -12.11
N HIS A 164 -4.68 -9.32 -10.78
CA HIS A 164 -5.59 -8.71 -9.80
C HIS A 164 -5.69 -7.19 -10.00
N TRP A 165 -4.54 -6.52 -10.13
CA TRP A 165 -4.52 -5.06 -10.30
C TRP A 165 -5.03 -4.59 -11.66
N ARG A 166 -4.92 -5.40 -12.70
CA ARG A 166 -5.51 -5.10 -14.02
C ARG A 166 -7.02 -5.17 -14.02
N ARG A 167 -7.63 -6.02 -13.19
CA ARG A 167 -9.08 -6.16 -13.05
C ARG A 167 -9.70 -5.06 -12.19
N ALA A 168 -8.91 -4.46 -11.32
CA ALA A 168 -9.35 -3.39 -10.42
C ALA A 168 -9.42 -2.00 -11.10
N ARG A 169 -9.22 -1.92 -12.40
CA ARG A 169 -9.34 -0.69 -13.22
C ARG A 169 -10.71 -0.56 -13.84
#